data_b83e031d8e8581519f8e41c29a7de755
#
_entry.id   b83e031d8e8581519f8e41c29a7de755
#
_cell.length_a   1.000
_cell.length_b   1.000
_cell.length_c   1.000
_cell.angle_alpha   90.00
_cell.angle_beta   90.00
_cell.angle_gamma   90.00
#
_symmetry.space_group_name_H-M   'P 1'
#
loop_
_entity.id
_entity.type
_entity.pdbx_description
1 polymer ?
#
loop_
_entity_poly.entity_id
_entity_poly.type
_entity_poly.pdbx_seq_one_letter_code
_entity_poly.pdbx_strand_id
1 'polypeptide(L)'
;MTIRKFNNISQTGAGTPVNTGSVAPSLGRHFRKLRKAEKAKAALQRQPRGRMDPFTRDQLLLIRAALKAKGHTRDLALLNLGVDSMLRGGDLLALRVRDVVDAQGEFRASLVLRQEKTSRPVQINLTPKTHEALAALILGEDKRPDDFLFTATGCPHGPRLSTAMLRLLVKSW
;
A
#
# COMPACT_ATOMS: atom_id res chain seq x y z
N MET A 1 2.64 50.80 34.69
CA MET A 1 3.75 50.78 35.67
C MET A 1 4.64 49.63 35.28
N THR A 2 5.90 49.69 34.94
CA THR A 2 6.93 50.71 34.89
C THR A 2 8.01 50.22 33.97
N ILE A 3 8.41 51.06 33.06
CA ILE A 3 9.50 50.94 32.10
C ILE A 3 10.82 50.95 32.88
N ARG A 4 11.81 50.14 32.48
CA ARG A 4 13.21 50.53 32.61
C ARG A 4 14.03 50.10 31.41
N LYS A 5 14.46 51.13 30.65
CA LYS A 5 15.59 51.16 29.72
C LYS A 5 16.90 51.10 30.52
N PHE A 6 17.91 50.44 29.98
CA PHE A 6 19.34 50.79 30.19
C PHE A 6 20.10 50.47 28.89
N ASN A 7 20.47 51.46 28.26
CA ASN A 7 21.68 52.13 27.80
C ASN A 7 22.90 51.25 27.48
N ASN A 8 23.20 51.29 26.24
CA ASN A 8 24.40 51.58 25.46
C ASN A 8 25.72 51.78 26.24
N ILE A 9 26.75 50.94 25.97
CA ILE A 9 28.14 51.29 26.09
C ILE A 9 28.90 50.81 24.87
N SER A 10 29.32 51.76 24.05
CA SER A 10 30.34 51.62 23.03
C SER A 10 31.68 51.33 23.64
N GLN A 11 32.39 50.32 23.21
CA GLN A 11 33.85 50.28 23.29
C GLN A 11 34.44 49.61 22.06
N THR A 12 35.15 50.37 21.31
CA THR A 12 36.12 50.09 20.28
C THR A 12 37.23 49.17 20.83
N GLY A 13 37.42 48.05 20.18
CA GLY A 13 38.57 47.17 20.41
C GLY A 13 38.91 46.48 19.10
N ALA A 14 39.98 46.93 18.45
CA ALA A 14 40.59 46.28 17.30
C ALA A 14 41.11 44.90 17.72
N GLY A 15 40.39 43.88 17.33
CA GLY A 15 40.76 42.48 17.48
C GLY A 15 41.03 41.85 16.12
N THR A 16 42.24 41.40 15.92
CA THR A 16 42.80 40.64 14.82
C THR A 16 41.83 39.57 14.29
N PRO A 17 41.75 39.33 12.95
CA PRO A 17 40.92 38.27 12.43
C PRO A 17 41.45 36.92 12.88
N VAL A 18 40.73 36.25 13.78
CA VAL A 18 40.93 34.83 14.07
C VAL A 18 40.59 34.06 12.81
N ASN A 19 41.62 33.53 12.22
CA ASN A 19 41.55 32.53 11.14
C ASN A 19 40.67 31.36 11.61
N THR A 20 39.40 31.38 11.28
CA THR A 20 38.52 30.21 11.42
C THR A 20 39.00 29.18 10.43
N GLY A 21 39.95 28.35 10.90
CA GLY A 21 40.47 27.23 10.16
C GLY A 21 39.33 26.41 9.54
N SER A 22 39.39 26.33 8.22
CA SER A 22 38.63 25.44 7.38
C SER A 22 38.55 24.06 8.04
N VAL A 23 37.42 23.75 8.67
CA VAL A 23 37.13 22.41 9.19
C VAL A 23 37.15 21.46 8.00
N ALA A 24 38.16 20.60 8.02
CA ALA A 24 38.58 19.75 6.91
C ALA A 24 37.38 18.94 6.31
N PRO A 25 37.26 18.90 4.99
CA PRO A 25 36.21 18.11 4.27
C PRO A 25 36.31 16.60 4.48
N SER A 26 37.26 16.13 5.29
CA SER A 26 37.48 14.71 5.60
C SER A 26 36.47 14.13 6.59
N LEU A 27 35.97 14.90 7.57
CA LEU A 27 35.02 14.41 8.56
C LEU A 27 33.69 14.01 7.93
N GLY A 28 33.15 14.80 7.02
CA GLY A 28 31.90 14.51 6.33
C GLY A 28 31.95 13.22 5.49
N ARG A 29 33.10 12.92 4.90
CA ARG A 29 33.32 11.67 4.16
C ARG A 29 33.41 10.46 5.09
N HIS A 30 34.01 10.62 6.27
CA HIS A 30 34.12 9.57 7.28
C HIS A 30 32.74 9.21 7.85
N PHE A 31 31.92 10.18 8.24
CA PHE A 31 30.56 9.95 8.70
C PHE A 31 29.65 9.33 7.63
N ARG A 32 29.83 9.69 6.35
CA ARG A 32 29.11 9.06 5.25
C ARG A 32 29.50 7.58 5.08
N LYS A 33 30.78 7.23 5.24
CA LYS A 33 31.26 5.84 5.22
C LYS A 33 30.71 5.05 6.40
N LEU A 34 30.70 5.60 7.61
CA LEU A 34 30.14 4.94 8.80
C LEU A 34 28.65 4.68 8.64
N ARG A 35 27.85 5.66 8.23
CA ARG A 35 26.42 5.48 7.95
C ARG A 35 26.16 4.46 6.84
N LYS A 36 27.02 4.39 5.82
CA LYS A 36 26.89 3.40 4.74
C LYS A 36 27.23 2.00 5.27
N ALA A 37 28.24 1.89 6.14
CA ALA A 37 28.61 0.62 6.77
C ALA A 37 27.54 0.12 7.77
N GLU A 38 26.95 1.01 8.57
CA GLU A 38 25.83 0.67 9.45
C GLU A 38 24.59 0.27 8.66
N LYS A 39 24.26 0.98 7.57
CA LYS A 39 23.17 0.60 6.66
C LYS A 39 23.43 -0.75 5.99
N ALA A 40 24.67 -1.05 5.62
CA ALA A 40 25.06 -2.34 5.06
C ALA A 40 24.99 -3.46 6.12
N LYS A 41 25.44 -3.24 7.36
CA LYS A 41 25.29 -4.19 8.47
C LYS A 41 23.81 -4.43 8.80
N ALA A 42 22.98 -3.38 8.85
CA ALA A 42 21.55 -3.51 9.06
C ALA A 42 20.83 -4.23 7.90
N ALA A 43 21.34 -4.07 6.67
CA ALA A 43 20.82 -4.81 5.51
C ALA A 43 21.23 -6.31 5.53
N LEU A 44 22.42 -6.61 6.05
CA LEU A 44 22.92 -8.00 6.21
C LEU A 44 22.19 -8.74 7.34
N GLN A 45 21.77 -8.02 8.39
CA GLN A 45 20.98 -8.55 9.51
C GLN A 45 19.47 -8.62 9.21
N ARG A 46 19.03 -8.05 8.09
CA ARG A 46 17.67 -8.32 7.61
C ARG A 46 17.60 -9.78 7.24
N GLN A 47 16.98 -10.58 8.10
CA GLN A 47 16.51 -11.91 7.76
C GLN A 47 15.93 -11.85 6.35
N PRO A 48 16.36 -12.72 5.40
CA PRO A 48 15.70 -12.81 4.12
C PRO A 48 14.21 -12.93 4.42
N ARG A 49 13.41 -11.99 3.90
CA ARG A 49 11.96 -12.05 4.09
C ARG A 49 11.56 -13.39 3.51
N GLY A 50 11.29 -14.34 4.39
CA GLY A 50 10.99 -15.69 4.03
C GLY A 50 9.92 -15.65 2.95
N ARG A 51 10.11 -16.42 1.89
CA ARG A 51 9.08 -16.63 0.88
C ARG A 51 7.86 -17.14 1.62
N MET A 52 6.78 -16.38 1.62
CA MET A 52 5.53 -16.85 2.22
C MET A 52 5.01 -17.98 1.33
N ASP A 53 4.73 -19.12 1.96
CA ASP A 53 4.10 -20.20 1.25
C ASP A 53 2.68 -19.80 0.82
N PRO A 54 2.23 -20.25 -0.36
CA PRO A 54 0.89 -19.99 -0.81
C PRO A 54 -0.13 -20.70 0.12
N PHE A 55 -1.33 -20.13 0.23
CA PHE A 55 -2.41 -20.79 0.95
C PHE A 55 -2.72 -22.15 0.36
N THR A 56 -2.86 -23.15 1.23
CA THR A 56 -3.38 -24.45 0.82
C THR A 56 -4.88 -24.36 0.51
N ARG A 57 -5.39 -25.37 -0.21
CA ARG A 57 -6.82 -25.44 -0.52
C ARG A 57 -7.70 -25.41 0.73
N ASP A 58 -7.31 -26.16 1.77
CA ASP A 58 -8.05 -26.23 3.02
C ASP A 58 -8.04 -24.90 3.78
N GLN A 59 -6.89 -24.22 3.82
CA GLN A 59 -6.80 -22.87 4.39
C GLN A 59 -7.72 -21.91 3.67
N LEU A 60 -7.78 -21.93 2.32
CA LEU A 60 -8.68 -21.08 1.55
C LEU A 60 -10.14 -21.36 1.86
N LEU A 61 -10.52 -22.63 2.05
CA LEU A 61 -11.89 -23.00 2.43
C LEU A 61 -12.25 -22.45 3.82
N LEU A 62 -11.35 -22.61 4.80
CA LEU A 62 -11.54 -22.10 6.16
C LEU A 62 -11.63 -20.57 6.19
N ILE A 63 -10.73 -19.87 5.49
CA ILE A 63 -10.75 -18.41 5.41
C ILE A 63 -12.07 -17.93 4.78
N ARG A 64 -12.52 -18.53 3.68
CA ARG A 64 -13.79 -18.19 3.04
C ARG A 64 -14.98 -18.37 3.98
N ALA A 65 -15.03 -19.49 4.70
CA ALA A 65 -16.08 -19.76 5.68
C ALA A 65 -16.08 -18.73 6.82
N ALA A 66 -14.89 -18.40 7.34
CA ALA A 66 -14.74 -17.42 8.40
C ALA A 66 -15.16 -15.99 7.96
N LEU A 67 -14.73 -15.57 6.75
CA LEU A 67 -15.10 -14.26 6.19
C LEU A 67 -16.60 -14.16 5.94
N LYS A 68 -17.21 -15.23 5.43
CA LYS A 68 -18.66 -15.31 5.19
C LYS A 68 -19.43 -15.25 6.52
N ALA A 69 -19.01 -16.00 7.53
CA ALA A 69 -19.64 -16.01 8.84
C ALA A 69 -19.60 -14.64 9.54
N LYS A 70 -18.51 -13.87 9.33
CA LYS A 70 -18.33 -12.53 9.88
C LYS A 70 -19.02 -11.42 9.06
N GLY A 71 -19.60 -11.75 7.91
CA GLY A 71 -20.17 -10.75 6.99
C GLY A 71 -19.14 -9.83 6.33
N HIS A 72 -17.88 -10.24 6.23
CA HIS A 72 -16.80 -9.45 5.62
C HIS A 72 -16.83 -9.59 4.10
N THR A 73 -17.89 -9.06 3.47
CA THR A 73 -18.19 -9.20 2.04
C THR A 73 -17.06 -8.71 1.15
N ARG A 74 -16.48 -7.54 1.45
CA ARG A 74 -15.34 -6.98 0.71
C ARG A 74 -14.13 -7.92 0.73
N ASP A 75 -13.77 -8.43 1.90
CA ASP A 75 -12.58 -9.25 2.07
C ASP A 75 -12.78 -10.64 1.42
N LEU A 76 -14.01 -11.16 1.44
CA LEU A 76 -14.38 -12.39 0.73
C LEU A 76 -14.27 -12.22 -0.80
N ALA A 77 -14.78 -11.11 -1.34
CA ALA A 77 -14.65 -10.78 -2.76
C ALA A 77 -13.19 -10.60 -3.17
N LEU A 78 -12.41 -9.90 -2.34
CA LEU A 78 -10.98 -9.66 -2.55
C LEU A 78 -10.18 -10.98 -2.57
N LEU A 79 -10.45 -11.89 -1.62
CA LEU A 79 -9.82 -13.21 -1.57
C LEU A 79 -10.15 -14.04 -2.81
N ASN A 80 -11.44 -14.12 -3.17
CA ASN A 80 -11.89 -14.93 -4.31
C ASN A 80 -11.30 -14.40 -5.62
N LEU A 81 -11.42 -13.10 -5.87
CA LEU A 81 -10.87 -12.49 -7.07
C LEU A 81 -9.34 -12.60 -7.13
N GLY A 82 -8.65 -12.44 -5.99
CA GLY A 82 -7.21 -12.60 -5.91
C GLY A 82 -6.75 -14.02 -6.25
N VAL A 83 -7.50 -15.05 -5.82
CA VAL A 83 -7.21 -16.47 -6.12
C VAL A 83 -7.48 -16.79 -7.58
N ASP A 84 -8.62 -16.33 -8.13
CA ASP A 84 -8.98 -16.62 -9.52
C ASP A 84 -8.06 -15.89 -10.51
N SER A 85 -7.71 -14.64 -10.22
CA SER A 85 -6.97 -13.78 -11.14
C SER A 85 -5.46 -13.97 -11.09
N MET A 86 -4.92 -14.39 -9.97
CA MET A 86 -3.46 -14.41 -9.69
C MET A 86 -2.77 -13.06 -9.99
N LEU A 87 -3.51 -11.96 -9.93
CA LEU A 87 -3.01 -10.62 -10.17
C LEU A 87 -2.04 -10.18 -9.07
N ARG A 88 -1.13 -9.28 -9.44
CA ARG A 88 -0.36 -8.55 -8.43
C ARG A 88 -1.29 -7.68 -7.59
N GLY A 89 -0.98 -7.55 -6.29
CA GLY A 89 -1.84 -6.78 -5.38
C GLY A 89 -2.14 -5.35 -5.85
N GLY A 90 -1.20 -4.68 -6.53
CA GLY A 90 -1.43 -3.36 -7.11
C GLY A 90 -2.47 -3.37 -8.24
N ASP A 91 -2.35 -4.33 -9.17
CA ASP A 91 -3.25 -4.49 -10.30
C ASP A 91 -4.66 -4.92 -9.81
N LEU A 92 -4.72 -5.83 -8.83
CA LEU A 92 -5.97 -6.29 -8.20
C LEU A 92 -6.74 -5.11 -7.55
N LEU A 93 -6.05 -4.26 -6.81
CA LEU A 93 -6.65 -3.12 -6.13
C LEU A 93 -6.99 -1.95 -7.07
N ALA A 94 -6.44 -1.94 -8.28
CA ALA A 94 -6.75 -0.92 -9.29
C ALA A 94 -8.05 -1.19 -10.06
N LEU A 95 -8.64 -2.39 -9.90
CA LEU A 95 -9.88 -2.77 -10.56
C LEU A 95 -11.04 -1.89 -10.15
N ARG A 96 -11.86 -1.54 -11.14
CA ARG A 96 -13.12 -0.81 -10.97
C ARG A 96 -14.30 -1.71 -11.24
N VAL A 97 -15.49 -1.29 -10.83
CA VAL A 97 -16.74 -2.03 -11.08
C VAL A 97 -16.93 -2.28 -12.58
N ARG A 98 -16.72 -1.27 -13.43
CA ARG A 98 -16.85 -1.38 -14.91
C ARG A 98 -15.90 -2.38 -15.56
N ASP A 99 -14.84 -2.80 -14.86
CA ASP A 99 -13.91 -3.81 -15.38
C ASP A 99 -14.51 -5.20 -15.26
N VAL A 100 -15.36 -5.46 -14.26
CA VAL A 100 -15.98 -6.75 -13.96
C VAL A 100 -17.44 -6.84 -14.39
N VAL A 101 -18.13 -5.70 -14.54
CA VAL A 101 -19.53 -5.59 -14.96
C VAL A 101 -19.57 -4.83 -16.27
N ASP A 102 -20.43 -5.23 -17.20
CA ASP A 102 -20.62 -4.52 -18.47
C ASP A 102 -21.64 -3.36 -18.36
N ALA A 103 -21.93 -2.72 -19.50
CA ALA A 103 -22.87 -1.61 -19.56
C ALA A 103 -24.34 -2.04 -19.30
N GLN A 104 -24.64 -3.33 -19.42
CA GLN A 104 -25.94 -3.92 -19.18
C GLN A 104 -26.12 -4.34 -17.72
N GLY A 105 -25.06 -4.26 -16.90
CA GLY A 105 -25.08 -4.69 -15.51
C GLY A 105 -24.74 -6.17 -15.31
N GLU A 106 -24.33 -6.87 -16.38
CA GLU A 106 -23.99 -8.27 -16.32
C GLU A 106 -22.52 -8.50 -16.03
N PHE A 107 -22.21 -9.55 -15.27
CA PHE A 107 -20.82 -9.90 -14.98
C PHE A 107 -20.12 -10.47 -16.20
N ARG A 108 -18.95 -9.95 -16.51
CA ARG A 108 -18.10 -10.48 -17.58
C ARG A 108 -17.57 -11.85 -17.19
N ALA A 109 -17.74 -12.85 -18.06
CA ALA A 109 -17.17 -14.18 -17.85
C ALA A 109 -15.63 -14.15 -17.83
N SER A 110 -15.03 -13.25 -18.60
CA SER A 110 -13.59 -13.05 -18.64
C SER A 110 -13.24 -11.56 -18.70
N LEU A 111 -12.12 -11.20 -18.06
CA LEU A 111 -11.55 -9.86 -18.04
C LEU A 111 -10.24 -9.89 -18.81
N VAL A 112 -9.97 -8.83 -19.58
CA VAL A 112 -8.66 -8.60 -20.17
C VAL A 112 -8.08 -7.32 -19.57
N LEU A 113 -7.01 -7.46 -18.80
CA LEU A 113 -6.36 -6.37 -18.09
C LEU A 113 -4.92 -6.20 -18.56
N ARG A 114 -4.46 -4.97 -18.64
CA ARG A 114 -3.04 -4.66 -18.81
C ARG A 114 -2.40 -4.47 -17.43
N GLN A 115 -1.39 -5.31 -17.13
CA GLN A 115 -0.63 -5.17 -15.88
C GLN A 115 0.15 -3.87 -15.88
N GLU A 116 0.07 -3.11 -14.80
CA GLU A 116 0.76 -1.81 -14.64
C GLU A 116 2.29 -1.93 -14.83
N LYS A 117 2.90 -2.96 -14.25
CA LYS A 117 4.37 -3.14 -14.27
C LYS A 117 4.93 -3.66 -15.60
N THR A 118 4.20 -4.48 -16.33
CA THR A 118 4.72 -5.20 -17.52
C THR A 118 4.02 -4.80 -18.80
N SER A 119 2.93 -4.02 -18.71
CA SER A 119 2.02 -3.65 -19.82
C SER A 119 1.51 -4.86 -20.63
N ARG A 120 1.68 -6.09 -20.11
CA ARG A 120 1.20 -7.31 -20.77
C ARG A 120 -0.29 -7.49 -20.51
N PRO A 121 -1.08 -7.84 -21.54
CA PRO A 121 -2.46 -8.25 -21.34
C PRO A 121 -2.52 -9.58 -20.60
N VAL A 122 -3.40 -9.68 -19.63
CA VAL A 122 -3.70 -10.91 -18.91
C VAL A 122 -5.20 -11.14 -19.01
N GLN A 123 -5.59 -12.32 -19.47
CA GLN A 123 -6.97 -12.76 -19.46
C GLN A 123 -7.25 -13.53 -18.17
N ILE A 124 -8.35 -13.19 -17.51
CA ILE A 124 -8.77 -13.74 -16.24
C ILE A 124 -10.18 -14.29 -16.42
N ASN A 125 -10.41 -15.53 -16.03
CA ASN A 125 -11.73 -16.13 -15.97
C ASN A 125 -12.22 -16.08 -14.52
N LEU A 126 -13.43 -15.58 -14.32
CA LEU A 126 -14.04 -15.48 -13.00
C LEU A 126 -14.89 -16.72 -12.72
N THR A 127 -14.74 -17.28 -11.51
CA THR A 127 -15.58 -18.38 -11.07
C THR A 127 -16.97 -17.87 -10.61
N PRO A 128 -18.02 -18.70 -10.64
CA PRO A 128 -19.33 -18.32 -10.11
C PRO A 128 -19.30 -17.82 -8.66
N LYS A 129 -18.45 -18.42 -7.82
CA LYS A 129 -18.26 -17.97 -6.42
C LYS A 129 -17.68 -16.55 -6.31
N THR A 130 -16.83 -16.18 -7.25
CA THR A 130 -16.27 -14.83 -7.33
C THR A 130 -17.32 -13.85 -7.81
N HIS A 131 -18.14 -14.22 -8.79
CA HIS A 131 -19.27 -13.41 -9.22
C HIS A 131 -20.25 -13.14 -8.07
N GLU A 132 -20.67 -14.16 -7.32
CA GLU A 132 -21.53 -14.01 -6.15
C GLU A 132 -20.95 -13.05 -5.11
N ALA A 133 -19.68 -13.19 -4.79
CA ALA A 133 -19.01 -12.33 -3.80
C ALA A 133 -18.88 -10.88 -4.29
N LEU A 134 -18.57 -10.68 -5.58
CA LEU A 134 -18.52 -9.36 -6.20
C LEU A 134 -19.89 -8.71 -6.27
N ALA A 135 -20.94 -9.47 -6.64
CA ALA A 135 -22.31 -8.99 -6.66
C ALA A 135 -22.74 -8.51 -5.26
N ALA A 136 -22.51 -9.34 -4.24
CA ALA A 136 -22.82 -8.98 -2.87
C ALA A 136 -22.06 -7.71 -2.40
N LEU A 137 -20.82 -7.52 -2.83
CA LEU A 137 -20.03 -6.32 -2.53
C LEU A 137 -20.59 -5.09 -3.26
N ILE A 138 -20.80 -5.19 -4.57
CA ILE A 138 -21.23 -4.06 -5.41
C ILE A 138 -22.61 -3.58 -4.98
N LEU A 139 -23.55 -4.50 -4.78
CA LEU A 139 -24.92 -4.17 -4.36
C LEU A 139 -24.97 -3.71 -2.90
N GLY A 140 -24.22 -4.36 -2.01
CA GLY A 140 -24.23 -4.05 -0.58
C GLY A 140 -23.60 -2.70 -0.24
N GLU A 141 -22.69 -2.22 -1.08
CA GLU A 141 -22.02 -0.91 -0.92
C GLU A 141 -22.50 0.15 -1.93
N ASP A 142 -23.53 -0.14 -2.74
CA ASP A 142 -24.08 0.76 -3.78
C ASP A 142 -22.98 1.35 -4.69
N LYS A 143 -22.07 0.50 -5.16
CA LYS A 143 -20.91 0.95 -5.96
C LYS A 143 -21.31 1.30 -7.39
N ARG A 144 -20.75 2.39 -7.86
CA ARG A 144 -20.92 2.91 -9.22
C ARG A 144 -19.88 2.29 -10.18
N PRO A 145 -20.13 2.32 -11.50
CA PRO A 145 -19.20 1.76 -12.49
C PRO A 145 -17.76 2.28 -12.39
N ASP A 146 -17.59 3.54 -12.02
CA ASP A 146 -16.27 4.19 -11.92
C ASP A 146 -15.58 4.02 -10.57
N ASP A 147 -16.27 3.45 -9.58
CA ASP A 147 -15.70 3.22 -8.26
C ASP A 147 -14.69 2.07 -8.29
N PHE A 148 -13.70 2.15 -7.42
CA PHE A 148 -12.81 1.01 -7.18
C PHE A 148 -13.57 -0.12 -6.49
N LEU A 149 -13.31 -1.36 -6.91
CA LEU A 149 -13.91 -2.54 -6.26
C LEU A 149 -13.56 -2.61 -4.78
N PHE A 150 -12.31 -2.32 -4.43
CA PHE A 150 -11.79 -2.48 -3.07
C PHE A 150 -11.37 -1.14 -2.48
N THR A 151 -12.24 -0.61 -1.64
CA THR A 151 -12.10 0.66 -0.93
C THR A 151 -12.03 0.43 0.59
N ALA A 152 -11.78 1.46 1.37
CA ALA A 152 -11.84 1.37 2.83
C ALA A 152 -13.29 1.11 3.29
N THR A 153 -13.44 0.40 4.41
CA THR A 153 -14.76 0.13 5.01
C THR A 153 -15.48 1.44 5.32
N GLY A 154 -16.75 1.51 4.92
CA GLY A 154 -17.55 2.73 5.09
C GLY A 154 -17.28 3.85 4.08
N CYS A 155 -16.41 3.63 3.09
CA CYS A 155 -16.10 4.59 2.04
C CYS A 155 -16.26 3.96 0.65
N PRO A 156 -17.47 3.58 0.20
CA PRO A 156 -17.69 2.84 -1.05
C PRO A 156 -17.19 3.57 -2.29
N HIS A 157 -17.29 4.90 -2.31
CA HIS A 157 -16.84 5.76 -3.41
C HIS A 157 -15.45 6.39 -3.17
N GLY A 158 -14.73 5.86 -2.17
CA GLY A 158 -13.41 6.37 -1.78
C GLY A 158 -12.27 5.88 -2.67
N PRO A 159 -11.03 6.23 -2.31
CA PRO A 159 -9.85 5.76 -3.00
C PRO A 159 -9.66 4.25 -2.81
N ARG A 160 -8.94 3.62 -3.75
CA ARG A 160 -8.58 2.21 -3.65
C ARG A 160 -7.79 1.91 -2.38
N LEU A 161 -7.92 0.71 -1.86
CA LEU A 161 -7.07 0.21 -0.79
C LEU A 161 -5.58 0.28 -1.19
N SER A 162 -4.72 0.55 -0.21
CA SER A 162 -3.28 0.49 -0.43
C SER A 162 -2.78 -0.97 -0.36
N THR A 163 -1.66 -1.25 -1.04
CA THR A 163 -1.01 -2.57 -0.95
C THR A 163 -0.51 -2.88 0.47
N ALA A 164 -0.25 -1.86 1.30
CA ALA A 164 0.06 -2.02 2.71
C ALA A 164 -1.14 -2.55 3.48
N MET A 165 -2.33 -1.97 3.25
CA MET A 165 -3.58 -2.45 3.86
C MET A 165 -3.92 -3.86 3.39
N LEU A 166 -3.78 -4.19 2.09
CA LEU A 166 -3.96 -5.54 1.59
C LEU A 166 -3.10 -6.56 2.36
N ARG A 167 -1.82 -6.24 2.60
CA ARG A 167 -0.93 -7.12 3.36
C ARG A 167 -1.38 -7.34 4.81
N LEU A 168 -1.94 -6.29 5.44
CA LEU A 168 -2.50 -6.42 6.79
C LEU A 168 -3.75 -7.30 6.80
N LEU A 169 -4.65 -7.11 5.83
CA LEU A 169 -5.86 -7.95 5.69
C LEU A 169 -5.49 -9.43 5.50
N VAL A 170 -4.60 -9.73 4.53
CA VAL A 170 -4.16 -11.12 4.28
C VAL A 170 -3.52 -11.77 5.51
N LYS A 171 -2.81 -11.00 6.35
CA LYS A 171 -2.25 -11.51 7.61
C LYS A 171 -3.29 -11.75 8.69
N SER A 172 -4.43 -11.08 8.63
CA SER A 172 -5.51 -11.19 9.62
C SER A 172 -6.48 -12.34 9.31
N TRP A 173 -6.43 -12.88 8.13
CA TRP A 173 -7.22 -14.03 7.68
C TRP A 173 -6.64 -15.33 8.23
#